data_9c43701ef303f0e76568ee96953d16ed
#
_entry.id   9c43701ef303f0e76568ee96953d16ed
#
_cell.length_a   1.000
_cell.length_b   1.000
_cell.length_c   1.000
_cell.angle_alpha   90.00
_cell.angle_beta   90.00
_cell.angle_gamma   90.00
#
_symmetry.space_group_name_H-M   'P 1'
#
loop_
_entity.id
_entity.type
_entity.pdbx_description
1 polymer ?
#
loop_
_entity_poly.entity_id
_entity_poly.type
_entity_poly.pdbx_seq_one_letter_code
_entity_poly.pdbx_strand_id
1 'polypeptide(L)'
;MRAVSHRRLLLSFLLLLGTEVVMGQSPTDIIRLQTTKAVGEEINIEIAATEGGAFTVEGLNGNEDDGYTVSAQTIVVKGDVESIICYKCDLVQIDLSACHRLRKLDCRGNKLTTLDASAVDSLQWLACNDNELTALNVDNLKRLSELYCHNNKLTSLQVSTNEALTQLYCATNALSTLDVSKNAQLHVLICHQNQLQVIDVSNNAALIQLSCAENQITKLDLSHNAALKTLGCGVNKLTSLDVSRNPALETLLAYENGLTNLDLSKNPALQRLSVGNNSLTALDLHQNPLLTQLKCKQNNLTDLDVSGLEKLAVLDCSDNQLTRLNVERNAALSTLRCAGNQLESVNVQPNVWLVTLDVSHNKLAELDLATNTMLAELYCADNQLTSVNLESNTGLRTLDVEKNKLDSLKLEANTMLAGLACGHNAIKTLNLSANVRLKELYCVDNKLETLDLTNNTKLKMLHLDSNQLREISWANFGKLYSLSLVGNQLSADLLSQMLDALPKAPEATEEEQTSFKWGVADISENPGTANANTTKASENGWKVVAKVSTGIQTLRPNEAEAYLRYDQVGAMLHATAAVAKIALYSIDGRLMRQIEAGQEGVSLRDVPAGICVAVAYSRSGKRLASLRIAR
;
A
#
# COMPACT_ATOMS: atom_id res chain seq x y z
N MET A 1 19.32 -16.59 16.50
CA MET A 1 20.77 -16.87 16.49
C MET A 1 21.44 -15.76 17.28
N ARG A 2 22.01 -16.11 18.43
CA ARG A 2 22.63 -15.15 19.36
C ARG A 2 23.96 -14.68 18.76
N ALA A 3 24.16 -13.38 18.64
CA ALA A 3 25.46 -12.80 18.30
C ALA A 3 26.36 -12.79 19.53
N VAL A 4 27.54 -13.33 19.37
CA VAL A 4 28.57 -13.49 20.41
C VAL A 4 29.33 -12.17 20.55
N SER A 5 29.33 -11.62 21.74
CA SER A 5 30.12 -10.46 22.16
C SER A 5 31.58 -10.85 22.33
N HIS A 6 32.48 -10.10 21.68
CA HIS A 6 33.93 -10.26 21.89
C HIS A 6 34.38 -9.43 23.08
N ARG A 7 34.69 -10.11 24.18
CA ARG A 7 35.44 -9.55 25.33
C ARG A 7 36.91 -9.37 24.96
N ARG A 8 37.47 -8.21 25.23
CA ARG A 8 38.90 -8.04 25.45
C ARG A 8 39.16 -7.80 26.93
N LEU A 9 39.74 -8.79 27.58
CA LEU A 9 40.45 -8.65 28.86
C LEU A 9 41.73 -7.84 28.64
N LEU A 10 42.00 -6.88 29.52
CA LEU A 10 43.35 -6.47 29.87
C LEU A 10 43.40 -6.09 31.35
N LEU A 11 44.00 -6.96 32.14
CA LEU A 11 44.52 -6.66 33.46
C LEU A 11 45.76 -5.78 33.33
N SER A 12 45.90 -4.76 34.18
CA SER A 12 47.21 -4.38 34.70
C SER A 12 47.08 -3.58 35.98
N PHE A 13 47.65 -4.18 37.01
CA PHE A 13 48.09 -3.52 38.25
C PHE A 13 49.11 -2.41 37.97
N LEU A 14 49.07 -1.29 38.66
CA LEU A 14 50.19 -0.81 39.45
C LEU A 14 49.79 0.37 40.36
N LEU A 15 50.21 0.27 41.59
CA LEU A 15 50.14 1.28 42.66
C LEU A 15 51.30 2.29 42.53
N LEU A 16 51.02 3.52 43.04
CA LEU A 16 51.82 4.37 43.92
C LEU A 16 52.32 5.75 43.41
N LEU A 17 51.97 6.68 44.23
CA LEU A 17 52.64 7.96 44.64
C LEU A 17 52.35 9.24 43.84
N GLY A 18 51.43 9.95 44.35
CA GLY A 18 51.52 11.27 45.00
C GLY A 18 52.22 12.40 44.25
N THR A 19 51.44 13.23 43.59
CA THR A 19 51.50 14.71 43.69
C THR A 19 50.14 15.23 43.30
N GLU A 20 49.41 15.86 44.23
CA GLU A 20 48.21 16.64 43.94
C GLU A 20 48.58 17.83 43.07
N VAL A 21 48.46 17.68 41.75
CA VAL A 21 48.22 18.78 40.88
C VAL A 21 46.70 18.97 40.91
N VAL A 22 46.22 19.99 41.62
CA VAL A 22 44.86 20.48 41.51
C VAL A 22 44.72 21.03 40.09
N MET A 23 44.56 20.13 39.14
CA MET A 23 43.95 20.44 37.84
C MET A 23 42.50 20.77 38.15
N GLY A 24 42.04 21.95 37.78
CA GLY A 24 40.64 22.32 37.93
C GLY A 24 39.80 21.19 37.37
N GLN A 25 38.95 20.60 38.20
CA GLN A 25 37.99 19.57 37.75
C GLN A 25 37.16 20.21 36.64
N SER A 26 37.31 19.72 35.44
CA SER A 26 36.35 20.03 34.36
C SER A 26 34.94 19.75 34.88
N PRO A 27 33.98 20.63 34.65
CA PRO A 27 32.63 20.41 35.14
C PRO A 27 32.14 19.03 34.73
N THR A 28 31.63 18.27 35.71
CA THR A 28 31.09 16.92 35.50
C THR A 28 29.81 17.07 34.71
N ASP A 29 29.73 16.41 33.54
CA ASP A 29 28.50 16.41 32.75
C ASP A 29 27.36 15.78 33.54
N ILE A 30 26.18 16.34 33.44
CA ILE A 30 24.95 15.86 34.08
C ILE A 30 23.85 15.77 33.04
N ILE A 31 23.26 14.60 32.92
CA ILE A 31 22.10 14.33 32.05
C ILE A 31 20.95 13.89 32.94
N ARG A 32 19.76 14.48 32.75
CA ARG A 32 18.56 14.08 33.49
C ARG A 32 17.52 13.60 32.51
N LEU A 33 17.00 12.40 32.79
CA LEU A 33 15.95 11.75 32.02
C LEU A 33 14.74 11.58 32.92
N GLN A 34 13.55 11.92 32.43
CA GLN A 34 12.29 11.68 33.14
C GLN A 34 11.44 10.68 32.37
N THR A 35 11.14 9.54 33.01
CA THR A 35 10.31 8.47 32.46
C THR A 35 8.95 8.40 33.14
N THR A 36 7.94 7.91 32.40
CA THR A 36 6.61 7.57 32.96
C THR A 36 6.50 6.10 33.36
N LYS A 37 7.55 5.30 33.16
CA LYS A 37 7.58 3.91 33.64
C LYS A 37 7.46 3.87 35.16
N ALA A 38 6.76 2.85 35.66
CA ALA A 38 6.60 2.68 37.10
C ALA A 38 7.90 2.17 37.74
N VAL A 39 8.06 2.44 39.04
CA VAL A 39 9.17 1.87 39.82
C VAL A 39 9.07 0.33 39.80
N GLY A 40 10.17 -0.34 39.47
CA GLY A 40 10.28 -1.78 39.29
C GLY A 40 10.11 -2.26 37.85
N GLU A 41 9.65 -1.43 36.91
CA GLU A 41 9.57 -1.79 35.48
C GLU A 41 10.95 -1.80 34.85
N GLU A 42 11.16 -2.70 33.91
CA GLU A 42 12.38 -2.75 33.08
C GLU A 42 12.49 -1.52 32.16
N ILE A 43 13.70 -1.02 32.03
CA ILE A 43 14.02 0.10 31.16
C ILE A 43 15.32 -0.18 30.39
N ASN A 44 15.29 0.04 29.08
CA ASN A 44 16.43 -0.26 28.21
C ASN A 44 17.27 1.00 27.98
N ILE A 45 18.25 1.23 28.84
CA ILE A 45 19.21 2.33 28.72
C ILE A 45 20.62 1.75 28.60
N GLU A 46 21.35 2.18 27.56
CA GLU A 46 22.76 1.87 27.37
C GLU A 46 23.56 3.17 27.50
N ILE A 47 24.64 3.17 28.30
CA ILE A 47 25.46 4.35 28.57
C ILE A 47 26.92 3.99 28.34
N ALA A 48 27.60 4.72 27.47
CA ALA A 48 29.04 4.53 27.27
C ALA A 48 29.82 5.75 27.74
N ALA A 49 30.88 5.51 28.52
CA ALA A 49 31.84 6.53 28.90
C ALA A 49 32.81 6.83 27.75
N THR A 50 33.43 8.02 27.80
CA THR A 50 34.63 8.33 27.02
C THR A 50 35.78 7.37 27.42
N GLU A 51 36.77 7.19 26.54
CA GLU A 51 37.93 6.35 26.83
C GLU A 51 38.64 6.79 28.16
N GLY A 52 38.70 5.86 29.12
CA GLY A 52 39.24 6.12 30.47
C GLY A 52 38.33 6.96 31.39
N GLY A 53 37.16 7.35 30.95
CA GLY A 53 36.17 8.05 31.76
C GLY A 53 35.32 7.12 32.62
N ALA A 54 34.59 7.74 33.57
CA ALA A 54 33.65 7.01 34.44
C ALA A 54 32.35 7.82 34.58
N PHE A 55 31.25 7.13 34.85
CA PHE A 55 29.96 7.73 35.13
C PHE A 55 29.24 7.03 36.29
N THR A 56 28.27 7.69 36.84
CA THR A 56 27.33 7.14 37.83
C THR A 56 25.90 7.36 37.37
N VAL A 57 25.02 6.45 37.76
CA VAL A 57 23.59 6.52 37.43
C VAL A 57 22.78 6.46 38.71
N GLU A 58 21.89 7.41 38.90
CA GLU A 58 20.89 7.47 39.97
C GLU A 58 19.49 7.24 39.34
N GLY A 59 18.58 6.63 40.07
CA GLY A 59 17.20 6.40 39.62
C GLY A 59 17.00 5.06 38.89
N LEU A 60 18.06 4.25 38.79
CA LEU A 60 18.01 2.88 38.25
C LEU A 60 18.58 1.88 39.26
N ASN A 61 18.04 0.66 39.25
CA ASN A 61 18.64 -0.52 39.88
C ASN A 61 19.14 -1.48 38.79
N GLY A 62 20.19 -2.23 39.08
CA GLY A 62 20.80 -3.18 38.13
C GLY A 62 22.06 -2.57 37.46
N ASN A 63 22.48 -3.18 36.37
CA ASN A 63 23.65 -2.81 35.59
C ASN A 63 23.45 -3.19 34.12
N GLU A 64 24.40 -2.86 33.24
CA GLU A 64 24.32 -3.14 31.81
C GLU A 64 24.26 -4.64 31.47
N ASP A 65 24.88 -5.51 32.30
CA ASP A 65 24.91 -6.96 32.04
C ASP A 65 23.58 -7.64 32.43
N ASP A 66 22.93 -7.18 33.51
CA ASP A 66 21.71 -7.77 34.08
C ASP A 66 20.44 -7.02 33.66
N GLY A 67 20.58 -5.85 33.00
CA GLY A 67 19.52 -4.90 32.70
C GLY A 67 19.20 -3.94 33.83
N TYR A 68 18.48 -2.89 33.48
CA TYR A 68 18.06 -1.85 34.45
C TYR A 68 16.57 -1.95 34.74
N THR A 69 16.20 -1.66 36.01
CA THR A 69 14.83 -1.38 36.44
C THR A 69 14.73 0.02 37.03
N VAL A 70 13.58 0.66 36.85
CA VAL A 70 13.31 1.99 37.37
C VAL A 70 13.26 1.95 38.89
N SER A 71 14.11 2.77 39.58
CA SER A 71 14.03 2.98 41.03
C SER A 71 13.47 4.37 41.37
N ALA A 72 13.57 5.32 40.42
CA ALA A 72 12.92 6.62 40.48
C ALA A 72 12.58 7.09 39.05
N GLN A 73 11.49 7.84 38.87
CA GLN A 73 11.08 8.34 37.56
C GLN A 73 12.05 9.38 36.98
N THR A 74 12.87 10.00 37.83
CA THR A 74 13.99 10.83 37.40
C THR A 74 15.28 10.05 37.47
N ILE A 75 15.91 9.86 36.32
CA ILE A 75 17.20 9.18 36.15
C ILE A 75 18.25 10.26 35.94
N VAL A 76 19.34 10.21 36.72
CA VAL A 76 20.43 11.19 36.63
C VAL A 76 21.72 10.43 36.29
N VAL A 77 22.32 10.79 35.18
CA VAL A 77 23.64 10.28 34.75
C VAL A 77 24.66 11.38 34.95
N LYS A 78 25.73 11.09 35.67
CA LYS A 78 26.80 12.05 35.98
C LYS A 78 28.15 11.45 35.60
N GLY A 79 28.97 12.19 34.90
CA GLY A 79 30.34 11.78 34.55
C GLY A 79 30.68 11.97 33.08
N ASP A 80 31.72 11.28 32.65
CA ASP A 80 32.30 11.43 31.31
C ASP A 80 31.56 10.57 30.27
N VAL A 81 30.34 10.96 29.92
CA VAL A 81 29.46 10.20 29.02
C VAL A 81 29.69 10.59 27.57
N GLU A 82 29.95 9.60 26.72
CA GLU A 82 30.11 9.74 25.27
C GLU A 82 28.82 9.41 24.49
N SER A 83 28.08 8.41 24.98
CA SER A 83 26.89 7.91 24.30
C SER A 83 25.78 7.54 25.28
N ILE A 84 24.53 7.93 24.95
CA ILE A 84 23.33 7.42 25.61
C ILE A 84 22.36 6.90 24.55
N ILE A 85 21.87 5.67 24.77
CA ILE A 85 20.79 5.06 24.02
C ILE A 85 19.64 4.77 25.00
N CYS A 86 18.50 5.42 24.82
CA CYS A 86 17.32 5.32 25.68
C CYS A 86 16.04 5.14 24.83
N TYR A 87 16.10 4.16 23.92
CA TYR A 87 15.04 3.84 22.99
C TYR A 87 13.84 3.18 23.70
N LYS A 88 12.62 3.72 23.47
CA LYS A 88 11.37 3.22 24.08
C LYS A 88 11.41 3.12 25.62
N CYS A 89 11.97 4.14 26.24
CA CYS A 89 12.05 4.26 27.71
C CYS A 89 10.88 5.04 28.31
N ASP A 90 9.84 5.34 27.54
CA ASP A 90 8.71 6.18 27.95
C ASP A 90 9.14 7.56 28.53
N LEU A 91 10.21 8.13 27.98
CA LEU A 91 10.73 9.42 28.41
C LEU A 91 9.79 10.54 27.98
N VAL A 92 9.52 11.46 28.91
CA VAL A 92 8.74 12.67 28.68
C VAL A 92 9.60 13.92 28.69
N GLN A 93 10.80 13.85 29.25
CA GLN A 93 11.77 14.96 29.28
C GLN A 93 13.21 14.45 29.29
N ILE A 94 14.10 15.20 28.63
CA ILE A 94 15.56 15.06 28.68
C ILE A 94 16.13 16.46 28.92
N ASP A 95 16.96 16.63 29.97
CA ASP A 95 17.70 17.82 30.25
C ASP A 95 19.19 17.58 29.98
N LEU A 96 19.71 18.29 29.00
CA LEU A 96 21.10 18.26 28.54
C LEU A 96 21.86 19.56 28.85
N SER A 97 21.28 20.48 29.61
CA SER A 97 21.82 21.85 29.84
C SER A 97 23.20 21.87 30.49
N ALA A 98 23.58 20.79 31.17
CA ALA A 98 24.89 20.64 31.82
C ALA A 98 25.69 19.45 31.21
N CYS A 99 25.52 19.20 29.91
CA CYS A 99 26.20 18.13 29.19
C CYS A 99 26.95 18.69 27.98
N HIS A 100 28.27 18.46 27.91
CA HIS A 100 29.12 19.03 26.86
C HIS A 100 29.88 17.94 26.05
N ARG A 101 30.05 16.74 26.59
CA ARG A 101 30.91 15.70 25.99
C ARG A 101 30.18 14.63 25.20
N LEU A 102 28.86 14.59 25.31
CA LEU A 102 28.03 13.59 24.61
C LEU A 102 28.21 13.72 23.10
N ARG A 103 28.58 12.63 22.44
CA ARG A 103 28.73 12.56 20.98
C ARG A 103 27.55 11.90 20.30
N LYS A 104 26.87 11.01 21.02
CA LYS A 104 25.73 10.26 20.49
C LYS A 104 24.57 10.23 21.48
N LEU A 105 23.39 10.66 21.00
CA LEU A 105 22.13 10.55 21.74
C LEU A 105 21.09 9.81 20.90
N ASP A 106 20.60 8.67 21.39
CA ASP A 106 19.46 7.96 20.84
C ASP A 106 18.30 7.99 21.84
N CYS A 107 17.34 8.87 21.59
CA CYS A 107 16.13 8.99 22.40
C CYS A 107 14.84 8.75 21.58
N ARG A 108 14.95 7.99 20.49
CA ARG A 108 13.80 7.67 19.61
C ARG A 108 12.77 6.79 20.32
N GLY A 109 11.52 6.88 19.84
CA GLY A 109 10.42 6.06 20.33
C GLY A 109 10.00 6.38 21.77
N ASN A 110 10.05 7.64 22.16
CA ASN A 110 9.64 8.13 23.48
C ASN A 110 8.41 9.07 23.38
N LYS A 111 8.13 9.83 24.42
CA LYS A 111 6.98 10.75 24.53
C LYS A 111 7.45 12.21 24.71
N LEU A 112 8.62 12.54 24.16
CA LEU A 112 9.21 13.88 24.26
C LEU A 112 8.39 14.88 23.46
N THR A 113 8.03 16.00 24.06
CA THR A 113 7.34 17.10 23.37
C THR A 113 8.28 18.22 22.95
N THR A 114 9.42 18.33 23.61
CA THR A 114 10.52 19.27 23.28
C THR A 114 11.86 18.60 23.54
N LEU A 115 12.88 19.01 22.79
CA LEU A 115 14.28 18.63 23.05
C LEU A 115 15.19 19.82 22.73
N ASP A 116 15.95 20.26 23.73
CA ASP A 116 17.02 21.26 23.56
C ASP A 116 18.37 20.56 23.74
N ALA A 117 19.10 20.42 22.63
CA ALA A 117 20.44 19.83 22.60
C ALA A 117 21.54 20.91 22.42
N SER A 118 21.20 22.19 22.36
CA SER A 118 22.10 23.29 21.98
C SER A 118 23.32 23.45 22.89
N ALA A 119 23.28 22.92 24.13
CA ALA A 119 24.40 22.91 25.06
C ALA A 119 25.46 21.84 24.74
N VAL A 120 25.15 20.85 23.91
CA VAL A 120 25.98 19.67 23.67
C VAL A 120 26.84 19.84 22.42
N ASP A 121 27.83 20.71 22.49
CA ASP A 121 28.68 21.14 21.35
C ASP A 121 29.52 20.01 20.74
N SER A 122 29.69 18.88 21.46
CA SER A 122 30.38 17.67 21.00
C SER A 122 29.48 16.72 20.20
N LEU A 123 28.17 16.95 20.15
CA LEU A 123 27.20 16.00 19.57
C LEU A 123 27.44 15.83 18.06
N GLN A 124 27.56 14.60 17.63
CA GLN A 124 27.81 14.19 16.25
C GLN A 124 26.61 13.45 15.65
N TRP A 125 25.88 12.73 16.49
CA TRP A 125 24.75 11.89 16.09
C TRP A 125 23.57 12.08 17.04
N LEU A 126 22.42 12.43 16.49
CA LEU A 126 21.17 12.63 17.25
C LEU A 126 20.02 11.88 16.59
N ALA A 127 19.42 10.93 17.30
CA ALA A 127 18.17 10.31 16.93
C ALA A 127 17.08 10.60 17.98
N CYS A 128 16.12 11.40 17.58
CA CYS A 128 14.94 11.78 18.38
C CYS A 128 13.63 11.53 17.61
N ASN A 129 13.69 10.69 16.58
CA ASN A 129 12.51 10.31 15.82
C ASN A 129 11.51 9.49 16.65
N ASP A 130 10.27 9.35 16.14
CA ASP A 130 9.19 8.64 16.84
C ASP A 130 8.94 9.18 18.24
N ASN A 131 8.76 10.50 18.32
CA ASN A 131 8.39 11.25 19.53
C ASN A 131 7.19 12.16 19.25
N GLU A 132 6.89 13.05 20.18
CA GLU A 132 5.83 14.07 20.05
C GLU A 132 6.39 15.49 19.95
N LEU A 133 7.63 15.65 19.44
CA LEU A 133 8.32 16.92 19.43
C LEU A 133 7.59 17.98 18.61
N THR A 134 7.24 19.07 19.25
CA THR A 134 6.76 20.30 18.62
C THR A 134 7.87 21.32 18.42
N ALA A 135 8.98 21.17 19.16
CA ALA A 135 10.19 21.98 19.02
C ALA A 135 11.45 21.11 19.23
N LEU A 136 12.44 21.34 18.40
CA LEU A 136 13.77 20.74 18.47
C LEU A 136 14.81 21.83 18.28
N ASN A 137 15.68 22.01 19.29
CA ASN A 137 16.78 22.97 19.23
C ASN A 137 18.10 22.22 19.05
N VAL A 138 18.74 22.42 17.89
CA VAL A 138 20.05 21.87 17.52
C VAL A 138 21.05 22.98 17.19
N ASP A 139 20.78 24.23 17.62
CA ASP A 139 21.65 25.36 17.38
C ASP A 139 23.04 25.10 17.98
N ASN A 140 24.07 25.66 17.33
CA ASN A 140 25.48 25.57 17.73
C ASN A 140 26.10 24.16 17.67
N LEU A 141 25.39 23.12 17.29
CA LEU A 141 25.95 21.77 17.15
C LEU A 141 26.78 21.65 15.87
N LYS A 142 27.94 22.29 15.86
CA LYS A 142 28.81 22.36 14.65
C LYS A 142 29.40 21.02 14.21
N ARG A 143 29.38 20.03 15.10
CA ARG A 143 29.89 18.65 14.82
C ARG A 143 28.79 17.67 14.44
N LEU A 144 27.53 18.09 14.51
CA LEU A 144 26.39 17.23 14.19
C LEU A 144 26.44 16.82 12.71
N SER A 145 26.72 15.55 12.48
CA SER A 145 26.82 14.96 11.12
C SER A 145 25.55 14.21 10.71
N GLU A 146 24.79 13.70 11.66
CA GLU A 146 23.57 12.92 11.39
C GLU A 146 22.44 13.33 12.35
N LEU A 147 21.31 13.73 11.77
CA LEU A 147 20.11 14.10 12.51
C LEU A 147 18.91 13.29 12.04
N TYR A 148 18.31 12.53 12.94
CA TYR A 148 17.10 11.74 12.75
C TYR A 148 15.98 12.29 13.65
N CYS A 149 15.08 13.09 13.07
CA CYS A 149 13.96 13.72 13.78
C CYS A 149 12.59 13.48 13.09
N HIS A 150 12.53 12.46 12.24
CA HIS A 150 11.29 12.07 11.55
C HIS A 150 10.24 11.54 12.54
N ASN A 151 8.96 11.45 12.09
CA ASN A 151 7.84 11.03 12.92
C ASN A 151 7.73 11.87 14.21
N ASN A 152 7.55 13.16 14.04
CA ASN A 152 7.33 14.13 15.12
C ASN A 152 6.22 15.13 14.71
N LYS A 153 6.05 16.20 15.47
CA LYS A 153 5.05 17.27 15.24
C LYS A 153 5.73 18.62 14.97
N LEU A 154 6.96 18.60 14.42
CA LEU A 154 7.74 19.82 14.17
C LEU A 154 7.09 20.66 13.08
N THR A 155 6.87 21.94 13.35
CA THR A 155 6.39 22.93 12.38
C THR A 155 7.52 23.74 11.76
N SER A 156 8.69 23.76 12.40
CA SER A 156 9.93 24.36 11.92
C SER A 156 11.14 23.56 12.36
N LEU A 157 12.22 23.62 11.60
CA LEU A 157 13.50 23.01 11.91
C LEU A 157 14.62 23.92 11.40
N GLN A 158 15.49 24.39 12.30
CA GLN A 158 16.65 25.21 11.98
C GLN A 158 17.90 24.33 11.99
N VAL A 159 18.60 24.27 10.88
CA VAL A 159 19.86 23.50 10.73
C VAL A 159 21.00 24.33 10.13
N SER A 160 20.83 25.65 10.06
CA SER A 160 21.79 26.54 9.40
C SER A 160 23.14 26.62 10.12
N THR A 161 23.22 26.27 11.42
CA THR A 161 24.47 26.22 12.20
C THR A 161 25.15 24.84 12.18
N ASN A 162 24.49 23.82 11.62
CA ASN A 162 24.95 22.43 11.58
C ASN A 162 25.65 22.13 10.25
N GLU A 163 26.72 22.89 9.96
CA GLU A 163 27.40 22.81 8.64
C GLU A 163 28.05 21.45 8.34
N ALA A 164 28.28 20.61 9.38
CA ALA A 164 28.84 19.27 9.24
C ALA A 164 27.79 18.20 8.87
N LEU A 165 26.49 18.55 8.75
CA LEU A 165 25.44 17.59 8.44
C LEU A 165 25.69 16.90 7.08
N THR A 166 25.78 15.57 7.15
CA THR A 166 25.84 14.67 5.98
C THR A 166 24.53 13.94 5.76
N GLN A 167 23.74 13.75 6.83
CA GLN A 167 22.44 13.07 6.75
C GLN A 167 21.40 13.81 7.59
N LEU A 168 20.26 14.13 6.95
CA LEU A 168 19.11 14.75 7.61
C LEU A 168 17.83 13.96 7.28
N TYR A 169 17.22 13.38 8.31
CA TYR A 169 15.95 12.66 8.25
C TYR A 169 14.91 13.42 9.08
N CYS A 170 14.08 14.21 8.41
CA CYS A 170 13.02 15.02 9.01
C CYS A 170 11.64 14.76 8.41
N ALA A 171 11.47 13.59 7.80
CA ALA A 171 10.19 13.17 7.22
C ALA A 171 9.07 13.06 8.28
N THR A 172 7.82 13.06 7.83
CA THR A 172 6.64 12.87 8.70
C THR A 172 6.65 13.86 9.87
N ASN A 173 6.56 15.13 9.50
CA ASN A 173 6.43 16.28 10.38
C ASN A 173 5.41 17.28 9.79
N ALA A 174 5.33 18.49 10.31
CA ALA A 174 4.46 19.55 9.81
C ALA A 174 5.26 20.76 9.25
N LEU A 175 6.47 20.49 8.70
CA LEU A 175 7.36 21.55 8.21
C LEU A 175 6.76 22.23 6.97
N SER A 176 6.57 23.54 7.03
CA SER A 176 6.14 24.34 5.86
C SER A 176 7.32 24.91 5.07
N THR A 177 8.50 25.00 5.70
CA THR A 177 9.76 25.43 5.11
C THR A 177 10.92 24.60 5.67
N LEU A 178 11.98 24.44 4.88
CA LEU A 178 13.22 23.82 5.32
C LEU A 178 14.38 24.47 4.57
N ASP A 179 15.27 25.14 5.29
CA ASP A 179 16.47 25.76 4.74
C ASP A 179 17.70 24.88 5.01
N VAL A 180 18.26 24.32 3.94
CA VAL A 180 19.49 23.49 3.97
C VAL A 180 20.66 24.16 3.26
N SER A 181 20.57 25.46 2.98
CA SER A 181 21.57 26.22 2.20
C SER A 181 22.96 26.24 2.82
N LYS A 182 23.09 26.01 4.14
CA LYS A 182 24.36 25.94 4.88
C LYS A 182 24.91 24.53 5.03
N ASN A 183 24.16 23.52 4.65
CA ASN A 183 24.53 22.11 4.84
C ASN A 183 25.13 21.53 3.54
N ALA A 184 26.21 22.14 3.05
CA ALA A 184 26.81 21.78 1.77
C ALA A 184 27.36 20.33 1.71
N GLN A 185 27.56 19.69 2.86
CA GLN A 185 28.03 18.30 2.97
C GLN A 185 26.89 17.27 2.96
N LEU A 186 25.63 17.67 2.81
CA LEU A 186 24.52 16.72 2.78
C LEU A 186 24.63 15.73 1.62
N HIS A 187 24.66 14.45 1.96
CA HIS A 187 24.57 13.31 1.05
C HIS A 187 23.14 12.74 0.99
N VAL A 188 22.43 12.80 2.12
CA VAL A 188 21.08 12.27 2.27
C VAL A 188 20.16 13.31 2.89
N LEU A 189 19.08 13.64 2.18
CA LEU A 189 17.98 14.49 2.67
C LEU A 189 16.66 13.75 2.51
N ILE A 190 16.04 13.41 3.63
CA ILE A 190 14.75 12.72 3.70
C ILE A 190 13.74 13.63 4.42
N CYS A 191 12.90 14.32 3.65
CA CYS A 191 11.92 15.30 4.12
C CYS A 191 10.50 15.06 3.58
N HIS A 192 10.20 13.82 3.18
CA HIS A 192 8.86 13.46 2.72
C HIS A 192 7.81 13.58 3.83
N GLN A 193 6.53 13.61 3.45
CA GLN A 193 5.41 13.76 4.39
C GLN A 193 5.55 14.99 5.29
N ASN A 194 5.60 16.15 4.63
CA ASN A 194 5.60 17.48 5.25
C ASN A 194 4.65 18.42 4.49
N GLN A 195 4.77 19.72 4.70
CA GLN A 195 3.93 20.74 4.05
C GLN A 195 4.75 21.70 3.19
N LEU A 196 5.92 21.22 2.69
CA LEU A 196 6.86 22.05 1.93
C LEU A 196 6.25 22.45 0.58
N GLN A 197 6.26 23.72 0.25
CA GLN A 197 5.89 24.25 -1.07
C GLN A 197 7.09 24.40 -2.00
N VAL A 198 8.28 24.54 -1.42
CA VAL A 198 9.57 24.65 -2.09
C VAL A 198 10.62 23.93 -1.26
N ILE A 199 11.58 23.31 -1.91
CA ILE A 199 12.84 22.88 -1.32
C ILE A 199 13.97 23.35 -2.23
N ASP A 200 14.89 24.15 -1.70
CA ASP A 200 16.08 24.62 -2.41
C ASP A 200 17.28 23.76 -2.00
N VAL A 201 17.80 22.99 -2.95
CA VAL A 201 18.98 22.12 -2.78
C VAL A 201 20.18 22.58 -3.63
N SER A 202 20.17 23.82 -4.14
CA SER A 202 21.22 24.35 -5.03
C SER A 202 22.60 24.37 -4.39
N ASN A 203 22.68 24.50 -3.04
CA ASN A 203 23.93 24.46 -2.29
C ASN A 203 24.37 23.08 -1.84
N ASN A 204 23.60 22.03 -2.12
CA ASN A 204 23.84 20.66 -1.64
C ASN A 204 24.36 19.76 -2.79
N ALA A 205 25.47 20.17 -3.43
CA ALA A 205 26.02 19.48 -4.58
C ALA A 205 26.48 18.04 -4.31
N ALA A 206 26.70 17.69 -3.03
CA ALA A 206 27.06 16.34 -2.59
C ALA A 206 25.87 15.38 -2.44
N LEU A 207 24.62 15.83 -2.66
CA LEU A 207 23.43 14.99 -2.52
C LEU A 207 23.48 13.77 -3.42
N ILE A 208 23.35 12.60 -2.79
CA ILE A 208 23.22 11.29 -3.43
C ILE A 208 21.76 10.83 -3.38
N GLN A 209 21.05 11.16 -2.30
CA GLN A 209 19.64 10.79 -2.11
C GLN A 209 18.82 11.98 -1.64
N LEU A 210 17.74 12.27 -2.37
CA LEU A 210 16.71 13.23 -2.01
C LEU A 210 15.35 12.53 -1.99
N SER A 211 14.65 12.58 -0.85
CA SER A 211 13.25 12.17 -0.75
C SER A 211 12.41 13.32 -0.19
N CYS A 212 11.66 13.96 -1.08
CA CYS A 212 10.74 15.06 -0.77
C CYS A 212 9.29 14.74 -1.21
N ALA A 213 8.96 13.46 -1.33
CA ALA A 213 7.61 12.99 -1.65
C ALA A 213 6.56 13.46 -0.63
N GLU A 214 5.28 13.40 -1.00
CA GLU A 214 4.16 13.74 -0.11
C GLU A 214 4.34 15.13 0.56
N ASN A 215 4.49 16.12 -0.33
CA ASN A 215 4.58 17.54 0.03
C ASN A 215 3.66 18.37 -0.90
N GLN A 216 3.88 19.66 -0.99
CA GLN A 216 3.11 20.56 -1.87
C GLN A 216 4.01 21.26 -2.89
N ILE A 217 5.12 20.63 -3.27
CA ILE A 217 6.17 21.20 -4.12
C ILE A 217 5.65 21.39 -5.54
N THR A 218 5.78 22.61 -6.05
CA THR A 218 5.35 22.97 -7.40
C THR A 218 6.48 23.04 -8.41
N LYS A 219 7.72 23.23 -7.94
CA LYS A 219 8.97 23.28 -8.74
C LYS A 219 10.11 22.67 -7.97
N LEU A 220 10.99 21.95 -8.66
CA LEU A 220 12.19 21.35 -8.09
C LEU A 220 13.36 21.59 -9.04
N ASP A 221 14.36 22.36 -8.61
CA ASP A 221 15.59 22.59 -9.36
C ASP A 221 16.68 21.65 -8.85
N LEU A 222 17.17 20.80 -9.73
CA LEU A 222 18.21 19.80 -9.46
C LEU A 222 19.49 20.05 -10.27
N SER A 223 19.62 21.22 -10.89
CA SER A 223 20.72 21.55 -11.82
C SER A 223 22.11 21.49 -11.17
N HIS A 224 22.19 21.60 -9.83
CA HIS A 224 23.43 21.57 -9.06
C HIS A 224 23.72 20.20 -8.39
N ASN A 225 22.84 19.21 -8.52
CA ASN A 225 22.93 17.93 -7.80
C ASN A 225 23.36 16.77 -8.72
N ALA A 226 24.48 16.92 -9.40
CA ALA A 226 24.94 15.95 -10.40
C ALA A 226 25.30 14.57 -9.83
N ALA A 227 25.56 14.48 -8.51
CA ALA A 227 25.84 13.22 -7.81
C ALA A 227 24.57 12.43 -7.43
N LEU A 228 23.37 12.97 -7.70
CA LEU A 228 22.10 12.40 -7.26
C LEU A 228 21.84 11.05 -7.92
N LYS A 229 21.67 10.01 -7.11
CA LYS A 229 21.38 8.63 -7.52
C LYS A 229 19.92 8.26 -7.27
N THR A 230 19.33 8.78 -6.21
CA THR A 230 17.93 8.48 -5.83
C THR A 230 17.16 9.75 -5.64
N LEU A 231 16.10 9.91 -6.42
CA LEU A 231 15.13 10.98 -6.29
C LEU A 231 13.73 10.41 -6.03
N GLY A 232 13.15 10.75 -4.87
CA GLY A 232 11.74 10.53 -4.53
C GLY A 232 11.02 11.86 -4.39
N CYS A 233 10.20 12.22 -5.39
CA CYS A 233 9.40 13.45 -5.39
C CYS A 233 7.92 13.18 -5.75
N GLY A 234 7.46 11.94 -5.55
CA GLY A 234 6.06 11.57 -5.77
C GLY A 234 5.09 12.28 -4.85
N VAL A 235 3.81 12.31 -5.20
CA VAL A 235 2.74 12.97 -4.42
C VAL A 235 3.09 14.42 -4.12
N ASN A 236 3.21 15.21 -5.19
CA ASN A 236 3.48 16.63 -5.15
C ASN A 236 2.63 17.38 -6.19
N LYS A 237 2.95 18.62 -6.51
CA LYS A 237 2.24 19.47 -7.49
C LYS A 237 3.14 19.86 -8.66
N LEU A 238 4.13 19.00 -8.99
CA LEU A 238 5.07 19.26 -10.08
C LEU A 238 4.35 19.16 -11.44
N THR A 239 4.46 20.19 -12.26
CA THR A 239 3.97 20.18 -13.65
C THR A 239 5.09 19.91 -14.66
N SER A 240 6.33 20.03 -14.22
CA SER A 240 7.54 19.70 -14.99
C SER A 240 8.64 19.24 -14.05
N LEU A 241 9.55 18.41 -14.55
CA LEU A 241 10.73 17.95 -13.81
C LEU A 241 11.90 17.85 -14.80
N ASP A 242 12.98 18.60 -14.56
CA ASP A 242 14.20 18.53 -15.32
C ASP A 242 15.26 17.72 -14.54
N VAL A 243 15.65 16.57 -15.09
CA VAL A 243 16.69 15.69 -14.55
C VAL A 243 17.92 15.61 -15.49
N SER A 244 18.01 16.48 -16.48
CA SER A 244 19.08 16.46 -17.50
C SER A 244 20.50 16.66 -16.93
N ARG A 245 20.58 17.23 -15.71
CA ARG A 245 21.85 17.46 -14.99
C ARG A 245 22.17 16.38 -13.95
N ASN A 246 21.40 15.29 -13.92
CA ASN A 246 21.55 14.22 -12.92
C ASN A 246 21.90 12.86 -13.61
N PRO A 247 23.05 12.76 -14.29
CA PRO A 247 23.38 11.56 -15.11
C PRO A 247 23.63 10.30 -14.27
N ALA A 248 23.89 10.46 -12.97
CA ALA A 248 24.09 9.35 -12.03
C ALA A 248 22.78 8.76 -11.50
N LEU A 249 21.60 9.28 -11.93
CA LEU A 249 20.31 8.90 -11.39
C LEU A 249 19.98 7.43 -11.71
N GLU A 250 19.88 6.62 -10.67
CA GLU A 250 19.56 5.18 -10.70
C GLU A 250 18.07 4.91 -10.39
N THR A 251 17.47 5.74 -9.53
CA THR A 251 16.06 5.61 -9.12
C THR A 251 15.36 6.95 -9.19
N LEU A 252 14.25 7.00 -9.94
CA LEU A 252 13.34 8.14 -10.02
C LEU A 252 11.92 7.72 -9.65
N LEU A 253 11.40 8.28 -8.56
CA LEU A 253 10.03 8.08 -8.08
C LEU A 253 9.31 9.44 -8.11
N ALA A 254 8.58 9.72 -9.20
CA ALA A 254 7.88 10.98 -9.47
C ALA A 254 6.39 10.76 -9.76
N TYR A 255 5.82 9.70 -9.19
CA TYR A 255 4.39 9.35 -9.32
C TYR A 255 3.49 10.38 -8.63
N GLU A 256 2.21 10.42 -9.01
CA GLU A 256 1.23 11.34 -8.44
C GLU A 256 1.69 12.80 -8.45
N ASN A 257 1.84 13.33 -9.69
CA ASN A 257 2.15 14.72 -9.97
C ASN A 257 1.31 15.19 -11.19
N GLY A 258 1.61 16.35 -11.73
CA GLY A 258 0.98 16.90 -12.93
C GLY A 258 1.89 16.90 -14.16
N LEU A 259 2.86 15.97 -14.23
CA LEU A 259 3.84 15.94 -15.32
C LEU A 259 3.16 15.62 -16.65
N THR A 260 3.38 16.48 -17.67
CA THR A 260 2.87 16.26 -19.03
C THR A 260 3.95 15.70 -19.97
N ASN A 261 5.21 15.89 -19.63
CA ASN A 261 6.37 15.34 -20.32
C ASN A 261 7.49 15.03 -19.31
N LEU A 262 8.43 14.18 -19.71
CA LEU A 262 9.63 13.87 -18.93
C LEU A 262 10.74 13.41 -19.89
N ASP A 263 11.83 14.18 -19.96
CA ASP A 263 13.02 13.82 -20.74
C ASP A 263 14.02 13.06 -19.86
N LEU A 264 14.28 11.79 -20.23
CA LEU A 264 15.22 10.91 -19.55
C LEU A 264 16.46 10.61 -20.38
N SER A 265 16.67 11.33 -21.49
CA SER A 265 17.78 11.09 -22.43
C SER A 265 19.18 11.28 -21.81
N LYS A 266 19.27 11.95 -20.67
CA LYS A 266 20.52 12.20 -19.94
C LYS A 266 20.71 11.35 -18.69
N ASN A 267 19.84 10.33 -18.48
CA ASN A 267 19.87 9.48 -17.28
C ASN A 267 20.12 8.00 -17.62
N PRO A 268 21.25 7.65 -18.26
CA PRO A 268 21.50 6.28 -18.74
C PRO A 268 21.71 5.25 -17.62
N ALA A 269 21.91 5.71 -16.37
CA ALA A 269 22.10 4.84 -15.21
C ALA A 269 20.77 4.40 -14.57
N LEU A 270 19.60 4.87 -15.08
CA LEU A 270 18.29 4.55 -14.52
C LEU A 270 18.01 3.05 -14.51
N GLN A 271 17.67 2.53 -13.33
CA GLN A 271 17.30 1.15 -13.06
C GLN A 271 15.84 1.04 -12.62
N ARG A 272 15.32 2.04 -11.91
CA ARG A 272 13.94 2.08 -11.42
C ARG A 272 13.28 3.40 -11.75
N LEU A 273 12.15 3.33 -12.45
CA LEU A 273 11.35 4.47 -12.83
C LEU A 273 9.90 4.26 -12.39
N SER A 274 9.37 5.18 -11.60
CA SER A 274 7.95 5.24 -11.24
C SER A 274 7.41 6.64 -11.50
N VAL A 275 6.57 6.76 -12.52
CA VAL A 275 5.95 8.00 -13.00
C VAL A 275 4.44 7.84 -13.20
N GLY A 276 3.84 6.88 -12.50
CA GLY A 276 2.40 6.64 -12.53
C GLY A 276 1.60 7.82 -11.98
N ASN A 277 0.31 7.89 -12.29
CA ASN A 277 -0.58 8.99 -11.87
C ASN A 277 -0.01 10.37 -12.24
N ASN A 278 0.25 10.54 -13.54
CA ASN A 278 0.65 11.82 -14.16
C ASN A 278 -0.21 12.08 -15.40
N SER A 279 0.20 12.99 -16.26
CA SER A 279 -0.48 13.32 -17.51
C SER A 279 0.43 13.11 -18.73
N LEU A 280 1.37 12.16 -18.64
CA LEU A 280 2.33 11.90 -19.71
C LEU A 280 1.61 11.37 -20.97
N THR A 281 1.90 11.96 -22.11
CA THR A 281 1.38 11.51 -23.42
C THR A 281 2.40 10.67 -24.20
N ALA A 282 3.66 10.76 -23.84
CA ALA A 282 4.77 9.97 -24.40
C ALA A 282 5.84 9.74 -23.32
N LEU A 283 6.60 8.67 -23.47
CA LEU A 283 7.74 8.33 -22.60
C LEU A 283 8.82 7.65 -23.44
N ASP A 284 9.91 8.38 -23.74
CA ASP A 284 11.06 7.85 -24.48
C ASP A 284 12.07 7.23 -23.51
N LEU A 285 12.36 5.94 -23.70
CA LEU A 285 13.23 5.13 -22.85
C LEU A 285 14.46 4.56 -23.59
N HIS A 286 14.71 5.00 -24.82
CA HIS A 286 15.83 4.47 -25.64
C HIS A 286 17.20 4.67 -25.01
N GLN A 287 17.36 5.67 -24.15
CA GLN A 287 18.61 5.96 -23.46
C GLN A 287 18.69 5.34 -22.05
N ASN A 288 17.74 4.48 -21.67
CA ASN A 288 17.65 3.91 -20.32
C ASN A 288 17.71 2.36 -20.29
N PRO A 289 18.70 1.73 -20.95
CA PRO A 289 18.72 0.27 -21.15
C PRO A 289 18.95 -0.54 -19.87
N LEU A 290 19.26 0.13 -18.75
CA LEU A 290 19.47 -0.53 -17.45
C LEU A 290 18.19 -0.66 -16.63
N LEU A 291 17.04 -0.20 -17.13
CA LEU A 291 15.77 -0.29 -16.41
C LEU A 291 15.42 -1.75 -16.12
N THR A 292 15.22 -2.02 -14.83
CA THR A 292 14.70 -3.30 -14.30
C THR A 292 13.24 -3.18 -13.84
N GLN A 293 12.81 -1.98 -13.49
CA GLN A 293 11.45 -1.68 -13.06
C GLN A 293 10.94 -0.40 -13.73
N LEU A 294 9.79 -0.51 -14.40
CA LEU A 294 9.05 0.59 -14.98
C LEU A 294 7.60 0.57 -14.48
N LYS A 295 7.18 1.65 -13.81
CA LYS A 295 5.78 1.89 -13.43
C LYS A 295 5.34 3.22 -13.99
N CYS A 296 4.49 3.17 -15.01
CA CYS A 296 3.94 4.34 -15.70
C CYS A 296 2.40 4.29 -15.81
N LYS A 297 1.77 3.55 -14.89
CA LYS A 297 0.30 3.40 -14.85
C LYS A 297 -0.42 4.75 -14.70
N GLN A 298 -1.68 4.80 -15.13
CA GLN A 298 -2.52 6.00 -15.01
C GLN A 298 -1.84 7.26 -15.58
N ASN A 299 -1.61 7.19 -16.89
CA ASN A 299 -1.13 8.29 -17.73
C ASN A 299 -1.97 8.37 -19.01
N ASN A 300 -1.54 9.14 -20.00
CA ASN A 300 -2.21 9.28 -21.29
C ASN A 300 -1.36 8.69 -22.44
N LEU A 301 -0.57 7.66 -22.16
CA LEU A 301 0.34 7.07 -23.15
C LEU A 301 -0.46 6.33 -24.23
N THR A 302 -0.23 6.68 -25.49
CA THR A 302 -0.82 6.00 -26.64
C THR A 302 0.12 4.98 -27.27
N ASP A 303 1.42 5.08 -26.99
CA ASP A 303 2.47 4.16 -27.40
C ASP A 303 3.53 4.04 -26.28
N LEU A 304 4.16 2.87 -26.18
CA LEU A 304 5.23 2.62 -25.22
C LEU A 304 6.21 1.60 -25.80
N ASP A 305 7.40 2.05 -26.16
CA ASP A 305 8.47 1.16 -26.63
C ASP A 305 9.38 0.73 -25.47
N VAL A 306 9.34 -0.55 -25.15
CA VAL A 306 10.18 -1.20 -24.14
C VAL A 306 11.20 -2.16 -24.76
N SER A 307 11.33 -2.21 -26.09
CA SER A 307 12.15 -3.18 -26.83
C SER A 307 13.65 -3.11 -26.50
N GLY A 308 14.14 -1.94 -26.08
CA GLY A 308 15.54 -1.73 -25.63
C GLY A 308 15.79 -2.13 -24.17
N LEU A 309 14.77 -2.55 -23.41
CA LEU A 309 14.85 -2.78 -21.97
C LEU A 309 14.99 -4.27 -21.64
N GLU A 310 16.08 -4.90 -22.08
CA GLU A 310 16.27 -6.36 -21.93
C GLU A 310 16.32 -6.84 -20.47
N LYS A 311 16.64 -5.94 -19.52
CA LYS A 311 16.69 -6.24 -18.06
C LYS A 311 15.37 -6.00 -17.34
N LEU A 312 14.33 -5.58 -18.06
CA LEU A 312 13.05 -5.22 -17.45
C LEU A 312 12.39 -6.45 -16.82
N ALA A 313 12.27 -6.44 -15.50
CA ALA A 313 11.67 -7.52 -14.72
C ALA A 313 10.23 -7.18 -14.26
N VAL A 314 9.92 -5.89 -14.09
CA VAL A 314 8.60 -5.41 -13.68
C VAL A 314 8.16 -4.30 -14.61
N LEU A 315 7.04 -4.50 -15.29
CA LEU A 315 6.35 -3.48 -16.09
C LEU A 315 4.92 -3.30 -15.58
N ASP A 316 4.58 -2.07 -15.21
CA ASP A 316 3.21 -1.64 -14.93
C ASP A 316 2.88 -0.41 -15.78
N CYS A 317 2.16 -0.64 -16.87
CA CYS A 317 1.65 0.40 -17.78
C CYS A 317 0.12 0.42 -17.81
N SER A 318 -0.52 -0.05 -16.74
CA SER A 318 -1.98 -0.09 -16.60
C SER A 318 -2.60 1.29 -16.73
N ASP A 319 -3.88 1.34 -17.09
CA ASP A 319 -4.69 2.57 -17.17
C ASP A 319 -4.02 3.65 -18.05
N ASN A 320 -3.75 3.27 -19.31
CA ASN A 320 -3.25 4.15 -20.36
C ASN A 320 -4.17 4.05 -21.61
N GLN A 321 -3.69 4.48 -22.76
CA GLN A 321 -4.43 4.46 -24.02
C GLN A 321 -3.70 3.59 -25.06
N LEU A 322 -2.93 2.59 -24.62
CA LEU A 322 -2.13 1.73 -25.49
C LEU A 322 -3.03 0.84 -26.36
N THR A 323 -2.83 0.89 -27.66
CA THR A 323 -3.48 -0.02 -28.61
C THR A 323 -2.61 -1.22 -28.96
N ARG A 324 -1.33 -1.16 -28.66
CA ARG A 324 -0.33 -2.23 -28.85
C ARG A 324 0.72 -2.16 -27.74
N LEU A 325 1.27 -3.31 -27.39
CA LEU A 325 2.40 -3.45 -26.48
C LEU A 325 3.26 -4.63 -26.93
N ASN A 326 4.52 -4.37 -27.26
CA ASN A 326 5.47 -5.42 -27.63
C ASN A 326 6.46 -5.65 -26.48
N VAL A 327 6.39 -6.83 -25.86
CA VAL A 327 7.25 -7.27 -24.75
C VAL A 327 8.15 -8.46 -25.14
N GLU A 328 8.27 -8.78 -26.43
CA GLU A 328 8.98 -9.97 -26.90
C GLU A 328 10.48 -9.97 -26.54
N ARG A 329 11.10 -8.78 -26.42
CA ARG A 329 12.51 -8.63 -26.04
C ARG A 329 12.75 -8.54 -24.54
N ASN A 330 11.68 -8.49 -23.74
CA ASN A 330 11.78 -8.35 -22.29
C ASN A 330 11.70 -9.72 -21.59
N ALA A 331 12.60 -10.62 -21.96
CA ALA A 331 12.58 -12.01 -21.48
C ALA A 331 12.75 -12.14 -19.95
N ALA A 332 13.26 -11.10 -19.28
CA ALA A 332 13.39 -11.07 -17.82
C ALA A 332 12.11 -10.71 -17.06
N LEU A 333 11.00 -10.40 -17.77
CA LEU A 333 9.73 -10.03 -17.11
C LEU A 333 9.22 -11.14 -16.21
N SER A 334 9.03 -10.80 -14.95
CA SER A 334 8.35 -11.60 -13.93
C SER A 334 6.97 -11.05 -13.58
N THR A 335 6.77 -9.75 -13.79
CA THR A 335 5.49 -9.07 -13.57
C THR A 335 5.18 -8.18 -14.76
N LEU A 336 4.04 -8.42 -15.40
CA LEU A 336 3.48 -7.57 -16.44
C LEU A 336 2.06 -7.15 -16.02
N ARG A 337 1.84 -5.85 -15.87
CA ARG A 337 0.52 -5.25 -15.69
C ARG A 337 0.28 -4.23 -16.80
N CYS A 338 -0.70 -4.51 -17.64
CA CYS A 338 -1.14 -3.63 -18.73
C CYS A 338 -2.67 -3.53 -18.80
N ALA A 339 -3.31 -3.71 -17.64
CA ALA A 339 -4.76 -3.57 -17.51
C ALA A 339 -5.25 -2.16 -17.90
N GLY A 340 -6.53 -2.03 -18.25
CA GLY A 340 -7.12 -0.73 -18.53
C GLY A 340 -6.50 -0.02 -19.75
N ASN A 341 -6.27 -0.75 -20.82
CA ASN A 341 -5.77 -0.24 -22.08
C ASN A 341 -6.73 -0.58 -23.25
N GLN A 342 -6.27 -0.51 -24.47
CA GLN A 342 -7.05 -0.82 -25.68
C GLN A 342 -6.41 -1.94 -26.51
N LEU A 343 -5.66 -2.84 -25.84
CA LEU A 343 -4.91 -3.90 -26.51
C LEU A 343 -5.86 -4.93 -27.14
N GLU A 344 -5.67 -5.20 -28.43
CA GLU A 344 -6.37 -6.26 -29.15
C GLU A 344 -5.61 -7.60 -29.07
N SER A 345 -4.29 -7.55 -28.85
CA SER A 345 -3.44 -8.70 -28.63
C SER A 345 -2.23 -8.34 -27.79
N VAL A 346 -1.63 -9.32 -27.11
CA VAL A 346 -0.33 -9.24 -26.46
C VAL A 346 0.38 -10.58 -26.56
N ASN A 347 1.63 -10.58 -27.07
CA ASN A 347 2.45 -11.80 -27.13
C ASN A 347 3.35 -11.89 -25.91
N VAL A 348 3.05 -12.83 -25.01
CA VAL A 348 3.83 -13.08 -23.79
C VAL A 348 4.63 -14.39 -23.85
N GLN A 349 4.64 -15.10 -24.95
CA GLN A 349 5.35 -16.37 -25.09
C GLN A 349 6.85 -16.29 -24.77
N PRO A 350 7.61 -15.23 -25.15
CA PRO A 350 9.01 -15.10 -24.78
C PRO A 350 9.26 -14.82 -23.30
N ASN A 351 8.23 -14.41 -22.55
CA ASN A 351 8.35 -13.99 -21.14
C ASN A 351 8.13 -15.18 -20.19
N VAL A 352 8.99 -16.19 -20.31
CA VAL A 352 8.85 -17.48 -19.59
C VAL A 352 8.94 -17.39 -18.07
N TRP A 353 9.45 -16.28 -17.54
CA TRP A 353 9.57 -16.02 -16.10
C TRP A 353 8.36 -15.30 -15.49
N LEU A 354 7.29 -15.07 -16.27
CA LEU A 354 6.10 -14.40 -15.73
C LEU A 354 5.48 -15.19 -14.59
N VAL A 355 5.35 -14.52 -13.47
CA VAL A 355 4.65 -14.98 -12.25
C VAL A 355 3.31 -14.30 -12.11
N THR A 356 3.24 -13.00 -12.43
CA THR A 356 2.00 -12.20 -12.41
C THR A 356 1.78 -11.60 -13.79
N LEU A 357 0.59 -11.86 -14.34
CA LEU A 357 0.10 -11.24 -15.58
C LEU A 357 -1.26 -10.61 -15.34
N ASP A 358 -1.36 -9.30 -15.58
CA ASP A 358 -2.62 -8.57 -15.56
C ASP A 358 -2.82 -7.86 -16.90
N VAL A 359 -3.78 -8.39 -17.68
CA VAL A 359 -4.23 -7.88 -18.98
C VAL A 359 -5.72 -7.51 -18.94
N SER A 360 -6.28 -7.33 -17.75
CA SER A 360 -7.70 -7.02 -17.57
C SER A 360 -8.10 -5.73 -18.27
N HIS A 361 -9.39 -5.56 -18.55
CA HIS A 361 -9.94 -4.34 -19.16
C HIS A 361 -9.24 -3.94 -20.45
N ASN A 362 -9.18 -4.90 -21.40
CA ASN A 362 -8.63 -4.70 -22.74
C ASN A 362 -9.63 -5.22 -23.80
N LYS A 363 -9.16 -5.47 -25.03
CA LYS A 363 -9.99 -5.98 -26.14
C LYS A 363 -9.49 -7.34 -26.64
N LEU A 364 -8.79 -8.11 -25.81
CA LEU A 364 -8.17 -9.37 -26.18
C LEU A 364 -9.23 -10.42 -26.58
N ALA A 365 -9.12 -10.96 -27.78
CA ALA A 365 -9.93 -12.07 -28.24
C ALA A 365 -9.30 -13.44 -27.96
N GLU A 366 -7.97 -13.47 -27.80
CA GLU A 366 -7.17 -14.66 -27.49
C GLU A 366 -6.01 -14.32 -26.58
N LEU A 367 -5.51 -15.31 -25.83
CA LEU A 367 -4.35 -15.18 -24.95
C LEU A 367 -3.64 -16.54 -24.89
N ASP A 368 -2.41 -16.60 -25.43
CA ASP A 368 -1.58 -17.80 -25.40
C ASP A 368 -0.59 -17.76 -24.24
N LEU A 369 -0.72 -18.72 -23.32
CA LEU A 369 0.05 -18.85 -22.09
C LEU A 369 0.87 -20.14 -22.03
N ALA A 370 1.03 -20.85 -23.14
CA ALA A 370 1.62 -22.20 -23.17
C ALA A 370 3.06 -22.24 -22.61
N THR A 371 3.83 -21.15 -22.76
CA THR A 371 5.22 -21.05 -22.29
C THR A 371 5.37 -20.43 -20.90
N ASN A 372 4.33 -19.78 -20.37
CA ASN A 372 4.37 -19.06 -19.11
C ASN A 372 4.08 -19.97 -17.90
N THR A 373 4.85 -21.05 -17.79
CA THR A 373 4.62 -22.13 -16.81
C THR A 373 4.81 -21.71 -15.35
N MET A 374 5.44 -20.56 -15.13
CA MET A 374 5.68 -19.98 -13.79
C MET A 374 4.51 -19.14 -13.27
N LEU A 375 3.44 -18.94 -14.07
CA LEU A 375 2.30 -18.12 -13.66
C LEU A 375 1.67 -18.62 -12.36
N ALA A 376 1.58 -17.71 -11.41
CA ALA A 376 0.89 -17.87 -10.14
C ALA A 376 -0.38 -17.01 -10.04
N GLU A 377 -0.38 -15.87 -10.72
CA GLU A 377 -1.50 -14.92 -10.74
C GLU A 377 -1.81 -14.52 -12.18
N LEU A 378 -3.03 -14.74 -12.61
CA LEU A 378 -3.55 -14.33 -13.91
C LEU A 378 -4.83 -13.52 -13.74
N TYR A 379 -4.80 -12.30 -14.24
CA TYR A 379 -5.96 -11.40 -14.31
C TYR A 379 -6.17 -11.03 -15.78
N CYS A 380 -7.28 -11.49 -16.36
CA CYS A 380 -7.67 -11.19 -17.72
C CYS A 380 -9.17 -10.87 -17.82
N ALA A 381 -9.73 -10.32 -16.74
CA ALA A 381 -11.12 -9.89 -16.69
C ALA A 381 -11.42 -8.79 -17.70
N ASP A 382 -12.70 -8.67 -18.09
CA ASP A 382 -13.22 -7.62 -18.99
C ASP A 382 -12.43 -7.55 -20.31
N ASN A 383 -12.49 -8.68 -21.05
CA ASN A 383 -11.92 -8.86 -22.39
C ASN A 383 -12.95 -9.52 -23.31
N GLN A 384 -12.50 -10.06 -24.43
CA GLN A 384 -13.36 -10.73 -25.40
C GLN A 384 -13.01 -12.22 -25.59
N LEU A 385 -12.33 -12.82 -24.59
CA LEU A 385 -11.85 -14.20 -24.65
C LEU A 385 -13.01 -15.18 -24.78
N THR A 386 -12.93 -16.06 -25.77
CA THR A 386 -13.88 -17.17 -25.96
C THR A 386 -13.38 -18.48 -25.35
N SER A 387 -12.08 -18.56 -25.11
CA SER A 387 -11.41 -19.68 -24.42
C SER A 387 -10.11 -19.20 -23.78
N VAL A 388 -9.63 -19.92 -22.79
CA VAL A 388 -8.30 -19.78 -22.22
C VAL A 388 -7.73 -21.16 -21.91
N ASN A 389 -6.53 -21.45 -22.42
CA ASN A 389 -5.84 -22.71 -22.14
C ASN A 389 -4.85 -22.53 -21.00
N LEU A 390 -5.08 -23.24 -19.88
CA LEU A 390 -4.28 -23.14 -18.64
C LEU A 390 -3.57 -24.47 -18.30
N GLU A 391 -3.51 -25.42 -19.22
CA GLU A 391 -2.92 -26.76 -18.98
C GLU A 391 -1.45 -26.69 -18.55
N SER A 392 -0.68 -25.72 -19.10
CA SER A 392 0.73 -25.52 -18.75
C SER A 392 0.96 -24.72 -17.48
N ASN A 393 -0.06 -24.00 -16.97
CA ASN A 393 0.08 -23.06 -15.85
C ASN A 393 -0.28 -23.71 -14.51
N THR A 394 0.39 -24.82 -14.20
CA THR A 394 0.06 -25.69 -13.05
C THR A 394 0.31 -25.02 -11.68
N GLY A 395 1.14 -23.97 -11.65
CA GLY A 395 1.42 -23.15 -10.46
C GLY A 395 0.37 -22.11 -10.10
N LEU A 396 -0.69 -21.97 -10.93
CA LEU A 396 -1.68 -20.91 -10.80
C LEU A 396 -2.43 -20.98 -9.47
N ARG A 397 -2.48 -19.86 -8.75
CA ARG A 397 -3.11 -19.71 -7.43
C ARG A 397 -4.31 -18.77 -7.46
N THR A 398 -4.25 -17.76 -8.32
CA THR A 398 -5.31 -16.78 -8.52
C THR A 398 -5.63 -16.67 -9.99
N LEU A 399 -6.90 -16.81 -10.32
CA LEU A 399 -7.41 -16.68 -11.68
C LEU A 399 -8.62 -15.75 -11.69
N ASP A 400 -8.53 -14.68 -12.45
CA ASP A 400 -9.65 -13.80 -12.76
C ASP A 400 -9.86 -13.76 -14.28
N VAL A 401 -10.99 -14.34 -14.71
CA VAL A 401 -11.47 -14.36 -16.11
C VAL A 401 -12.89 -13.78 -16.23
N GLU A 402 -13.29 -12.97 -15.24
CA GLU A 402 -14.63 -12.36 -15.26
C GLU A 402 -14.89 -11.54 -16.52
N LYS A 403 -16.16 -11.35 -16.87
CA LYS A 403 -16.60 -10.50 -17.99
C LYS A 403 -15.87 -10.82 -19.30
N ASN A 404 -15.93 -12.08 -19.70
CA ASN A 404 -15.46 -12.58 -20.99
C ASN A 404 -16.61 -13.27 -21.74
N LYS A 405 -16.27 -14.04 -22.77
CA LYS A 405 -17.23 -14.81 -23.59
C LYS A 405 -17.03 -16.32 -23.46
N LEU A 406 -16.48 -16.76 -22.30
CA LEU A 406 -16.17 -18.17 -22.06
C LEU A 406 -17.45 -18.99 -21.94
N ASP A 407 -17.56 -20.09 -22.68
CA ASP A 407 -18.63 -21.07 -22.53
C ASP A 407 -18.21 -22.31 -21.71
N SER A 408 -16.92 -22.44 -21.47
CA SER A 408 -16.30 -23.53 -20.71
C SER A 408 -14.98 -23.05 -20.09
N LEU A 409 -14.57 -23.66 -18.98
CA LEU A 409 -13.30 -23.36 -18.31
C LEU A 409 -12.73 -24.68 -17.75
N LYS A 410 -11.55 -25.09 -18.24
CA LYS A 410 -10.85 -26.31 -17.81
C LYS A 410 -9.81 -25.99 -16.77
N LEU A 411 -9.89 -26.59 -15.59
CA LEU A 411 -9.04 -26.27 -14.43
C LEU A 411 -8.38 -27.50 -13.79
N GLU A 412 -8.46 -28.67 -14.43
CA GLU A 412 -7.97 -29.94 -13.89
C GLU A 412 -6.46 -29.92 -13.61
N ALA A 413 -5.67 -29.17 -14.41
CA ALA A 413 -4.23 -29.02 -14.22
C ALA A 413 -3.86 -28.01 -13.10
N ASN A 414 -4.79 -27.13 -12.72
CA ASN A 414 -4.52 -25.98 -11.84
C ASN A 414 -4.80 -26.32 -10.36
N THR A 415 -4.18 -27.38 -9.86
CA THR A 415 -4.44 -27.95 -8.51
C THR A 415 -4.03 -27.02 -7.36
N MET A 416 -3.24 -25.97 -7.64
CA MET A 416 -2.81 -24.97 -6.67
C MET A 416 -3.80 -23.81 -6.50
N LEU A 417 -4.88 -23.77 -7.32
CA LEU A 417 -5.82 -22.67 -7.36
C LEU A 417 -6.50 -22.46 -6.00
N ALA A 418 -6.42 -21.23 -5.52
CA ALA A 418 -6.96 -20.79 -4.23
C ALA A 418 -8.07 -19.74 -4.40
N GLY A 419 -7.99 -18.90 -5.43
CA GLY A 419 -9.00 -17.91 -5.80
C GLY A 419 -9.41 -18.06 -7.26
N LEU A 420 -10.71 -18.12 -7.52
CA LEU A 420 -11.29 -18.16 -8.85
C LEU A 420 -12.42 -17.14 -8.98
N ALA A 421 -12.24 -16.20 -9.90
CA ALA A 421 -13.28 -15.29 -10.36
C ALA A 421 -13.55 -15.57 -11.86
N CYS A 422 -14.73 -16.07 -12.16
CA CYS A 422 -15.16 -16.43 -13.53
C CYS A 422 -16.59 -15.94 -13.84
N GLY A 423 -17.05 -14.93 -13.12
CA GLY A 423 -18.36 -14.33 -13.29
C GLY A 423 -18.56 -13.65 -14.65
N HIS A 424 -19.82 -13.38 -15.01
CA HIS A 424 -20.19 -12.68 -16.24
C HIS A 424 -19.62 -13.33 -17.51
N ASN A 425 -19.87 -14.63 -17.65
CA ASN A 425 -19.49 -15.44 -18.80
C ASN A 425 -20.71 -16.23 -19.30
N ALA A 426 -20.47 -17.26 -20.09
CA ALA A 426 -21.52 -18.14 -20.58
C ALA A 426 -21.28 -19.63 -20.16
N ILE A 427 -20.55 -19.83 -19.04
CA ILE A 427 -20.11 -21.15 -18.57
C ILE A 427 -21.33 -21.99 -18.18
N LYS A 428 -21.43 -23.19 -18.79
CA LYS A 428 -22.52 -24.12 -18.54
C LYS A 428 -22.17 -25.20 -17.52
N THR A 429 -20.91 -25.59 -17.50
CA THR A 429 -20.37 -26.61 -16.59
C THR A 429 -19.02 -26.17 -16.06
N LEU A 430 -18.75 -26.46 -14.80
CA LEU A 430 -17.49 -26.11 -14.13
C LEU A 430 -17.06 -27.30 -13.26
N ASN A 431 -15.94 -27.92 -13.62
CA ASN A 431 -15.35 -29.02 -12.87
C ASN A 431 -14.27 -28.50 -11.92
N LEU A 432 -14.51 -28.55 -10.62
CA LEU A 432 -13.61 -28.10 -9.57
C LEU A 432 -13.03 -29.23 -8.72
N SER A 433 -13.22 -30.50 -9.14
CA SER A 433 -12.82 -31.68 -8.36
C SER A 433 -11.32 -31.74 -8.04
N ALA A 434 -10.46 -31.20 -8.93
CA ALA A 434 -9.01 -31.14 -8.74
C ALA A 434 -8.56 -29.91 -7.90
N ASN A 435 -9.41 -28.90 -7.75
CA ASN A 435 -9.04 -27.62 -7.13
C ASN A 435 -9.30 -27.62 -5.61
N VAL A 436 -8.77 -28.61 -4.91
CA VAL A 436 -8.98 -28.87 -3.47
C VAL A 436 -8.42 -27.79 -2.54
N ARG A 437 -7.70 -26.80 -3.07
CA ARG A 437 -7.15 -25.65 -2.34
C ARG A 437 -8.03 -24.41 -2.42
N LEU A 438 -9.11 -24.46 -3.21
CA LEU A 438 -9.98 -23.33 -3.47
C LEU A 438 -10.57 -22.78 -2.16
N LYS A 439 -10.39 -21.48 -1.97
CA LYS A 439 -10.88 -20.71 -0.82
C LYS A 439 -11.97 -19.73 -1.24
N GLU A 440 -11.87 -19.20 -2.44
CA GLU A 440 -12.75 -18.15 -2.95
C GLU A 440 -13.25 -18.53 -4.32
N LEU A 441 -14.57 -18.56 -4.49
CA LEU A 441 -15.23 -18.81 -5.76
C LEU A 441 -16.25 -17.72 -6.05
N TYR A 442 -15.99 -16.93 -7.08
CA TYR A 442 -16.90 -15.95 -7.66
C TYR A 442 -17.28 -16.40 -9.06
N CYS A 443 -18.48 -16.92 -9.22
CA CYS A 443 -18.98 -17.44 -10.50
C CYS A 443 -20.40 -16.91 -10.77
N VAL A 444 -20.58 -15.61 -10.57
CA VAL A 444 -21.86 -14.92 -10.74
C VAL A 444 -22.19 -14.75 -12.23
N ASP A 445 -23.47 -14.67 -12.59
CA ASP A 445 -23.94 -14.40 -13.96
C ASP A 445 -23.30 -15.33 -15.01
N ASN A 446 -23.60 -16.63 -14.88
CA ASN A 446 -23.23 -17.70 -15.81
C ASN A 446 -24.46 -18.56 -16.16
N LYS A 447 -24.24 -19.74 -16.71
CA LYS A 447 -25.31 -20.66 -17.13
C LYS A 447 -25.21 -22.05 -16.46
N LEU A 448 -24.66 -22.08 -15.23
CA LEU A 448 -24.51 -23.31 -14.48
C LEU A 448 -25.88 -23.85 -14.05
N GLU A 449 -26.17 -25.11 -14.38
CA GLU A 449 -27.36 -25.84 -13.93
C GLU A 449 -27.07 -26.67 -12.67
N THR A 450 -25.86 -27.21 -12.58
CA THR A 450 -25.37 -28.02 -11.46
C THR A 450 -23.94 -27.60 -11.08
N LEU A 451 -23.55 -27.81 -9.82
CA LEU A 451 -22.18 -27.58 -9.37
C LEU A 451 -21.82 -28.57 -8.25
N ASP A 452 -20.69 -29.28 -8.43
CA ASP A 452 -20.14 -30.18 -7.42
C ASP A 452 -18.96 -29.52 -6.69
N LEU A 453 -19.14 -29.31 -5.39
CA LEU A 453 -18.15 -28.71 -4.47
C LEU A 453 -17.69 -29.70 -3.38
N THR A 454 -17.93 -31.01 -3.56
CA THR A 454 -17.62 -32.04 -2.55
C THR A 454 -16.14 -32.07 -2.16
N ASN A 455 -15.24 -31.74 -3.09
CA ASN A 455 -13.79 -31.69 -2.85
C ASN A 455 -13.29 -30.32 -2.36
N ASN A 456 -14.11 -29.26 -2.39
CA ASN A 456 -13.68 -27.88 -2.12
C ASN A 456 -13.92 -27.47 -0.67
N THR A 457 -13.50 -28.30 0.28
CA THR A 457 -13.75 -28.16 1.73
C THR A 457 -13.03 -26.97 2.38
N LYS A 458 -12.21 -26.24 1.63
CA LYS A 458 -11.49 -25.04 2.11
C LYS A 458 -12.18 -23.75 1.74
N LEU A 459 -13.33 -23.80 1.08
CA LEU A 459 -14.09 -22.61 0.69
C LEU A 459 -14.41 -21.74 1.90
N LYS A 460 -14.15 -20.45 1.71
CA LYS A 460 -14.41 -19.34 2.62
C LYS A 460 -15.46 -18.39 2.07
N MET A 461 -15.44 -18.18 0.76
CA MET A 461 -16.39 -17.34 0.04
C MET A 461 -16.94 -18.12 -1.14
N LEU A 462 -18.26 -18.10 -1.30
CA LEU A 462 -18.98 -18.79 -2.38
C LEU A 462 -20.08 -17.88 -2.92
N HIS A 463 -19.85 -17.31 -4.09
CA HIS A 463 -20.79 -16.43 -4.77
C HIS A 463 -21.17 -17.01 -6.14
N LEU A 464 -22.42 -17.41 -6.29
CA LEU A 464 -22.97 -18.10 -7.46
C LEU A 464 -24.23 -17.40 -8.02
N ASP A 465 -24.39 -16.13 -7.74
CA ASP A 465 -25.59 -15.37 -8.09
C ASP A 465 -25.88 -15.41 -9.59
N SER A 466 -27.15 -15.31 -9.95
CA SER A 466 -27.59 -15.22 -11.36
C SER A 466 -27.08 -16.37 -12.24
N ASN A 467 -27.22 -17.60 -11.75
CA ASN A 467 -27.04 -18.83 -12.52
C ASN A 467 -28.39 -19.55 -12.73
N GLN A 468 -28.35 -20.79 -13.18
CA GLN A 468 -29.54 -21.63 -13.41
C GLN A 468 -29.51 -22.87 -12.49
N LEU A 469 -28.80 -22.76 -11.34
CA LEU A 469 -28.52 -23.88 -10.46
C LEU A 469 -29.79 -24.48 -9.87
N ARG A 470 -29.95 -25.79 -10.08
CA ARG A 470 -31.00 -26.61 -9.47
C ARG A 470 -30.43 -27.59 -8.46
N GLU A 471 -29.16 -27.94 -8.62
CA GLU A 471 -28.42 -28.86 -7.75
C GLU A 471 -27.05 -28.33 -7.44
N ILE A 472 -26.66 -28.43 -6.18
CA ILE A 472 -25.31 -28.14 -5.67
C ILE A 472 -24.96 -29.29 -4.74
N SER A 473 -23.80 -29.92 -4.94
CA SER A 473 -23.27 -30.94 -4.03
C SER A 473 -22.13 -30.35 -3.22
N TRP A 474 -22.05 -30.65 -1.93
CA TRP A 474 -20.98 -30.23 -1.04
C TRP A 474 -20.73 -31.28 0.05
N ALA A 475 -19.50 -31.34 0.57
CA ALA A 475 -19.16 -32.18 1.70
C ALA A 475 -19.24 -31.41 3.03
N ASN A 476 -18.61 -30.24 3.07
CA ASN A 476 -18.47 -29.46 4.30
C ASN A 476 -18.14 -27.98 3.98
N PHE A 477 -18.81 -27.07 4.65
CA PHE A 477 -18.56 -25.62 4.58
C PHE A 477 -17.86 -25.07 5.83
N GLY A 478 -17.10 -25.89 6.57
CA GLY A 478 -16.56 -25.58 7.89
C GLY A 478 -15.73 -24.30 8.03
N LYS A 479 -15.38 -23.63 6.92
CA LYS A 479 -14.64 -22.36 6.91
C LYS A 479 -15.36 -21.24 6.17
N LEU A 480 -16.58 -21.49 5.71
CA LEU A 480 -17.34 -20.50 4.95
C LEU A 480 -17.74 -19.34 5.85
N TYR A 481 -17.59 -18.12 5.35
CA TYR A 481 -18.02 -16.88 6.02
C TYR A 481 -18.87 -15.96 5.11
N SER A 482 -18.96 -16.26 3.83
CA SER A 482 -19.81 -15.53 2.90
C SER A 482 -20.43 -16.49 1.87
N LEU A 483 -21.75 -16.45 1.74
CA LEU A 483 -22.52 -17.25 0.78
C LEU A 483 -23.48 -16.34 0.02
N SER A 484 -23.50 -16.42 -1.31
CA SER A 484 -24.49 -15.74 -2.14
C SER A 484 -24.96 -16.68 -3.28
N LEU A 485 -26.27 -16.90 -3.31
CA LEU A 485 -26.96 -17.81 -4.26
C LEU A 485 -28.13 -17.10 -4.96
N VAL A 486 -28.12 -15.78 -5.01
CA VAL A 486 -29.25 -14.97 -5.49
C VAL A 486 -29.60 -15.31 -6.93
N GLY A 487 -30.89 -15.40 -7.26
CA GLY A 487 -31.36 -15.51 -8.63
C GLY A 487 -31.00 -16.86 -9.30
N ASN A 488 -31.05 -17.96 -8.56
CA ASN A 488 -30.91 -19.33 -9.07
C ASN A 488 -32.26 -20.06 -9.14
N GLN A 489 -32.25 -21.39 -9.34
CA GLN A 489 -33.41 -22.24 -9.44
C GLN A 489 -33.50 -23.27 -8.29
N LEU A 490 -32.95 -22.91 -7.10
CA LEU A 490 -32.83 -23.81 -5.97
C LEU A 490 -34.17 -24.02 -5.24
N SER A 491 -34.46 -25.24 -4.84
CA SER A 491 -35.65 -25.62 -4.07
C SER A 491 -35.50 -25.20 -2.60
N ALA A 492 -36.63 -25.13 -1.89
CA ALA A 492 -36.66 -24.84 -0.46
C ALA A 492 -35.88 -25.87 0.38
N ASP A 493 -36.00 -27.15 0.02
CA ASP A 493 -35.32 -28.24 0.70
C ASP A 493 -33.80 -28.14 0.54
N LEU A 494 -33.31 -27.83 -0.66
CA LEU A 494 -31.89 -27.69 -0.93
C LEU A 494 -31.30 -26.46 -0.22
N LEU A 495 -32.01 -25.31 -0.29
CA LEU A 495 -31.62 -24.11 0.44
C LEU A 495 -31.56 -24.33 1.96
N SER A 496 -32.55 -25.03 2.51
CA SER A 496 -32.59 -25.39 3.94
C SER A 496 -31.40 -26.27 4.34
N GLN A 497 -31.09 -27.31 3.53
CA GLN A 497 -29.95 -28.19 3.75
C GLN A 497 -28.62 -27.42 3.70
N MET A 498 -28.46 -26.51 2.76
CA MET A 498 -27.25 -25.69 2.64
C MET A 498 -27.09 -24.75 3.85
N LEU A 499 -28.17 -24.09 4.28
CA LEU A 499 -28.17 -23.20 5.44
C LEU A 499 -27.89 -23.97 6.74
N ASP A 500 -28.41 -25.19 6.86
CA ASP A 500 -28.17 -26.07 8.01
C ASP A 500 -26.73 -26.57 8.09
N ALA A 501 -26.03 -26.64 6.94
CA ALA A 501 -24.64 -27.06 6.84
C ALA A 501 -23.63 -25.90 7.11
N LEU A 502 -24.10 -24.67 7.26
CA LEU A 502 -23.22 -23.54 7.53
C LEU A 502 -22.54 -23.67 8.90
N PRO A 503 -21.26 -23.37 9.01
CA PRO A 503 -20.53 -23.36 10.27
C PRO A 503 -21.04 -22.24 11.18
N LYS A 504 -20.56 -22.19 12.43
CA LYS A 504 -20.74 -20.99 13.27
C LYS A 504 -20.11 -19.80 12.56
N ALA A 505 -20.84 -18.69 12.44
CA ALA A 505 -20.34 -17.48 11.80
C ALA A 505 -19.07 -17.01 12.53
N PRO A 506 -17.99 -16.70 11.82
CA PRO A 506 -16.76 -16.25 12.45
C PRO A 506 -16.96 -14.87 13.09
N GLU A 507 -16.30 -14.64 14.21
CA GLU A 507 -16.19 -13.32 14.81
C GLU A 507 -15.27 -12.49 13.89
N ALA A 508 -15.81 -11.43 13.30
CA ALA A 508 -15.04 -10.54 12.45
C ALA A 508 -14.42 -9.42 13.29
N THR A 509 -13.19 -9.06 13.00
CA THR A 509 -12.59 -7.81 13.51
C THR A 509 -13.31 -6.59 12.93
N GLU A 510 -13.20 -5.42 13.56
CA GLU A 510 -13.86 -4.19 13.06
C GLU A 510 -13.44 -3.83 11.62
N GLU A 511 -12.20 -4.10 11.23
CA GLU A 511 -11.70 -3.90 9.87
C GLU A 511 -12.30 -4.88 8.85
N GLU A 512 -12.48 -6.13 9.22
CA GLU A 512 -13.06 -7.17 8.36
C GLU A 512 -14.58 -7.00 8.17
N GLN A 513 -15.28 -6.39 9.11
CA GLN A 513 -16.72 -6.08 9.01
C GLN A 513 -17.02 -5.00 7.97
N THR A 514 -16.07 -4.15 7.64
CA THR A 514 -16.28 -3.01 6.72
C THR A 514 -16.07 -3.36 5.24
N SER A 515 -15.35 -4.44 4.92
CA SER A 515 -14.97 -4.76 3.54
C SER A 515 -15.74 -5.90 2.87
N PHE A 516 -16.32 -6.85 3.65
CA PHE A 516 -17.04 -8.01 3.09
C PHE A 516 -18.27 -8.37 3.95
N LYS A 517 -19.25 -9.08 3.34
CA LYS A 517 -20.45 -9.60 4.03
C LYS A 517 -20.09 -10.82 4.90
N TRP A 518 -19.37 -10.61 5.99
CA TRP A 518 -19.02 -11.64 6.95
C TRP A 518 -20.28 -12.19 7.64
N GLY A 519 -20.41 -13.52 7.67
CA GLY A 519 -21.58 -14.17 8.27
C GLY A 519 -22.89 -13.84 7.54
N VAL A 520 -22.84 -13.54 6.22
CA VAL A 520 -24.03 -13.27 5.41
C VAL A 520 -24.26 -14.44 4.44
N ALA A 521 -25.47 -14.97 4.47
CA ALA A 521 -26.00 -15.93 3.49
C ALA A 521 -27.16 -15.29 2.73
N ASP A 522 -26.97 -14.94 1.45
CA ASP A 522 -28.02 -14.38 0.59
C ASP A 522 -28.57 -15.48 -0.32
N ILE A 523 -29.83 -15.87 -0.08
CA ILE A 523 -30.55 -16.88 -0.85
C ILE A 523 -31.71 -16.28 -1.64
N SER A 524 -31.72 -14.97 -1.83
CA SER A 524 -32.81 -14.22 -2.46
C SER A 524 -33.12 -14.72 -3.87
N GLU A 525 -34.35 -14.50 -4.31
CA GLU A 525 -34.79 -14.68 -5.70
C GLU A 525 -34.65 -16.13 -6.24
N ASN A 526 -34.67 -17.15 -5.36
CA ASN A 526 -34.82 -18.55 -5.74
C ASN A 526 -36.28 -18.99 -5.60
N PRO A 527 -36.75 -19.99 -6.34
CA PRO A 527 -38.10 -20.57 -6.16
C PRO A 527 -38.34 -21.03 -4.71
N GLY A 528 -37.32 -21.53 -4.07
CA GLY A 528 -37.37 -22.04 -2.69
C GLY A 528 -37.23 -20.99 -1.59
N THR A 529 -36.87 -19.72 -1.91
CA THR A 529 -36.55 -18.69 -0.90
C THR A 529 -37.63 -18.48 0.16
N ALA A 530 -38.91 -18.44 -0.25
CA ALA A 530 -40.04 -18.16 0.66
C ALA A 530 -40.26 -19.26 1.74
N ASN A 531 -39.84 -20.49 1.43
CA ASN A 531 -40.10 -21.66 2.27
C ASN A 531 -38.82 -22.29 2.84
N ALA A 532 -37.66 -21.70 2.62
CA ALA A 532 -36.39 -22.18 3.16
C ALA A 532 -36.32 -22.00 4.69
N ASN A 533 -35.88 -23.04 5.40
CA ASN A 533 -35.64 -22.94 6.84
C ASN A 533 -34.33 -22.22 7.13
N THR A 534 -34.39 -21.09 7.79
CA THR A 534 -33.25 -20.24 8.12
C THR A 534 -32.81 -20.32 9.59
N THR A 535 -33.54 -21.11 10.41
CA THR A 535 -33.40 -21.12 11.87
C THR A 535 -31.98 -21.45 12.31
N LYS A 536 -31.42 -22.57 11.83
CA LYS A 536 -30.12 -23.05 12.27
C LYS A 536 -28.98 -22.14 11.83
N ALA A 537 -29.05 -21.56 10.60
CA ALA A 537 -28.08 -20.58 10.15
C ALA A 537 -28.09 -19.32 11.05
N SER A 538 -29.29 -18.85 11.42
CA SER A 538 -29.44 -17.70 12.32
C SER A 538 -28.94 -18.02 13.74
N GLU A 539 -29.19 -19.21 14.28
CA GLU A 539 -28.63 -19.70 15.53
C GLU A 539 -27.11 -19.78 15.52
N ASN A 540 -26.52 -20.12 14.37
CA ASN A 540 -25.09 -20.12 14.13
C ASN A 540 -24.51 -18.70 13.90
N GLY A 541 -25.30 -17.65 14.03
CA GLY A 541 -24.87 -16.25 13.93
C GLY A 541 -24.85 -15.70 12.49
N TRP A 542 -25.41 -16.41 11.50
CA TRP A 542 -25.50 -15.92 10.13
C TRP A 542 -26.65 -14.94 9.95
N LYS A 543 -26.38 -13.87 9.23
CA LYS A 543 -27.43 -12.97 8.70
C LYS A 543 -27.97 -13.56 7.40
N VAL A 544 -29.12 -14.22 7.45
CA VAL A 544 -29.74 -14.75 6.24
C VAL A 544 -30.56 -13.66 5.56
N VAL A 545 -30.28 -13.42 4.28
CA VAL A 545 -31.06 -12.53 3.39
C VAL A 545 -31.89 -13.42 2.46
N ALA A 546 -33.21 -13.26 2.52
CA ALA A 546 -34.17 -14.11 1.80
C ALA A 546 -35.27 -13.25 1.18
N LYS A 547 -34.91 -12.44 0.17
CA LYS A 547 -35.89 -11.60 -0.54
C LYS A 547 -36.60 -12.44 -1.60
N VAL A 548 -37.92 -12.52 -1.53
CA VAL A 548 -38.73 -13.17 -2.56
C VAL A 548 -38.95 -12.17 -3.71
N SER A 549 -38.71 -12.63 -4.95
CA SER A 549 -39.02 -11.81 -6.12
C SER A 549 -40.52 -11.50 -6.17
N THR A 550 -40.88 -10.23 -6.04
CA THR A 550 -42.28 -9.78 -6.11
C THR A 550 -42.76 -9.58 -7.55
N GLY A 551 -42.24 -10.33 -8.51
CA GLY A 551 -42.67 -10.30 -9.91
C GLY A 551 -42.28 -9.05 -10.71
N ILE A 552 -41.39 -8.21 -10.16
CA ILE A 552 -40.79 -7.10 -10.92
C ILE A 552 -39.59 -7.68 -11.67
N GLN A 553 -39.72 -7.88 -12.98
CA GLN A 553 -38.62 -8.23 -13.84
C GLN A 553 -37.46 -7.25 -13.62
N THR A 554 -36.31 -7.74 -13.19
CA THR A 554 -35.06 -6.97 -13.26
C THR A 554 -34.77 -6.74 -14.74
N LEU A 555 -34.81 -5.48 -15.16
CA LEU A 555 -34.45 -5.11 -16.53
C LEU A 555 -33.03 -5.57 -16.81
N ARG A 556 -32.84 -6.22 -17.98
CA ARG A 556 -31.51 -6.65 -18.44
C ARG A 556 -30.55 -5.46 -18.52
N PRO A 557 -29.22 -5.64 -18.44
CA PRO A 557 -28.26 -4.54 -18.50
C PRO A 557 -28.49 -3.52 -19.63
N ASN A 558 -28.92 -3.99 -20.80
CA ASN A 558 -29.27 -3.12 -21.94
C ASN A 558 -30.51 -2.24 -21.72
N GLU A 559 -31.35 -2.53 -20.71
CA GLU A 559 -32.52 -1.72 -20.38
C GLU A 559 -32.19 -0.65 -19.34
N ALA A 560 -31.12 -0.82 -18.57
CA ALA A 560 -30.65 0.21 -17.62
C ALA A 560 -30.13 1.45 -18.35
N GLU A 561 -29.46 1.29 -19.48
CA GLU A 561 -28.99 2.39 -20.35
C GLU A 561 -30.12 3.23 -20.93
N ALA A 562 -31.33 2.68 -21.01
CA ALA A 562 -32.51 3.44 -21.41
C ALA A 562 -32.95 4.50 -20.38
N TYR A 563 -32.47 4.42 -19.14
CA TYR A 563 -32.85 5.33 -18.04
C TYR A 563 -31.67 6.07 -17.43
N LEU A 564 -30.49 5.41 -17.31
CA LEU A 564 -29.28 5.94 -16.68
C LEU A 564 -28.06 5.69 -17.57
N ARG A 565 -27.26 6.72 -17.79
CA ARG A 565 -25.98 6.63 -18.49
C ARG A 565 -24.91 7.33 -17.69
N TYR A 566 -23.81 6.65 -17.42
CA TYR A 566 -22.63 7.23 -16.76
C TYR A 566 -21.57 7.61 -17.78
N ASP A 567 -21.18 8.88 -17.75
CA ASP A 567 -20.02 9.39 -18.47
C ASP A 567 -18.81 9.39 -17.53
N GLN A 568 -17.89 8.46 -17.78
CA GLN A 568 -16.72 8.24 -16.94
C GLN A 568 -15.72 9.40 -17.04
N VAL A 569 -15.57 10.01 -18.21
CA VAL A 569 -14.62 11.11 -18.44
C VAL A 569 -15.04 12.37 -17.67
N GLY A 570 -16.33 12.70 -17.72
CA GLY A 570 -16.88 13.84 -16.99
C GLY A 570 -17.23 13.55 -15.53
N ALA A 571 -17.20 12.28 -15.10
CA ALA A 571 -17.80 11.79 -13.86
C ALA A 571 -19.26 12.24 -13.69
N MET A 572 -20.04 12.17 -14.79
CA MET A 572 -21.41 12.62 -14.85
C MET A 572 -22.38 11.45 -15.02
N LEU A 573 -23.46 11.45 -14.25
CA LEU A 573 -24.56 10.51 -14.37
C LEU A 573 -25.75 11.20 -15.04
N HIS A 574 -26.11 10.75 -16.23
CA HIS A 574 -27.23 11.27 -16.99
C HIS A 574 -28.46 10.40 -16.79
N ALA A 575 -29.63 11.02 -16.66
CA ALA A 575 -30.89 10.32 -16.51
C ALA A 575 -31.87 10.81 -17.60
N THR A 576 -32.72 9.91 -18.07
CA THR A 576 -33.78 10.28 -19.01
C THR A 576 -34.95 10.99 -18.30
N ALA A 577 -35.83 11.64 -19.05
CA ALA A 577 -36.99 12.37 -18.53
C ALA A 577 -38.00 11.51 -17.74
N ALA A 578 -37.93 10.18 -17.87
CA ALA A 578 -38.74 9.23 -17.09
C ALA A 578 -38.26 9.09 -15.64
N VAL A 579 -37.01 9.46 -15.36
CA VAL A 579 -36.42 9.36 -14.01
C VAL A 579 -36.72 10.63 -13.24
N ALA A 580 -37.36 10.49 -12.08
CA ALA A 580 -37.65 11.63 -11.22
C ALA A 580 -36.63 11.74 -10.07
N LYS A 581 -36.01 10.62 -9.69
CA LYS A 581 -35.11 10.56 -8.56
C LYS A 581 -34.02 9.49 -8.75
N ILE A 582 -32.82 9.79 -8.32
CA ILE A 582 -31.68 8.88 -8.31
C ILE A 582 -31.21 8.72 -6.86
N ALA A 583 -31.05 7.49 -6.41
CA ALA A 583 -30.39 7.16 -5.15
C ALA A 583 -29.06 6.46 -5.43
N LEU A 584 -27.99 6.96 -4.84
CA LEU A 584 -26.65 6.35 -4.91
C LEU A 584 -26.40 5.54 -3.64
N TYR A 585 -26.05 4.29 -3.82
CA TYR A 585 -25.71 3.38 -2.74
C TYR A 585 -24.25 2.96 -2.86
N SER A 586 -23.56 2.84 -1.75
CA SER A 586 -22.28 2.12 -1.67
C SER A 586 -22.52 0.63 -1.96
N ILE A 587 -21.44 -0.10 -2.26
CA ILE A 587 -21.52 -1.52 -2.60
C ILE A 587 -22.13 -2.38 -1.46
N ASP A 588 -21.96 -1.94 -0.21
CA ASP A 588 -22.57 -2.52 0.99
C ASP A 588 -24.05 -2.16 1.19
N GLY A 589 -24.64 -1.42 0.23
CA GLY A 589 -26.07 -1.07 0.25
C GLY A 589 -26.42 0.15 1.11
N ARG A 590 -25.46 0.90 1.62
CA ARG A 590 -25.71 2.13 2.36
C ARG A 590 -26.07 3.27 1.40
N LEU A 591 -27.17 3.98 1.68
CA LEU A 591 -27.54 5.18 0.93
C LEU A 591 -26.49 6.28 1.15
N MET A 592 -25.77 6.62 0.08
CA MET A 592 -24.73 7.67 0.09
C MET A 592 -25.33 9.05 -0.25
N ARG A 593 -26.19 9.10 -1.26
CA ARG A 593 -26.78 10.34 -1.75
C ARG A 593 -28.12 10.09 -2.44
N GLN A 594 -29.04 11.02 -2.31
CA GLN A 594 -30.31 11.03 -3.03
C GLN A 594 -30.47 12.36 -3.76
N ILE A 595 -30.85 12.30 -5.02
CA ILE A 595 -30.84 13.44 -5.93
C ILE A 595 -32.14 13.44 -6.74
N GLU A 596 -32.77 14.58 -6.85
CA GLU A 596 -33.87 14.79 -7.80
C GLU A 596 -33.28 14.85 -9.22
N ALA A 597 -33.81 14.08 -10.14
CA ALA A 597 -33.32 14.05 -11.51
C ALA A 597 -33.81 15.27 -12.27
N GLY A 598 -32.88 16.11 -12.70
CA GLY A 598 -33.10 17.23 -13.60
C GLY A 598 -32.75 16.89 -15.05
N GLN A 599 -32.94 17.83 -15.98
CA GLN A 599 -32.58 17.66 -17.40
C GLN A 599 -31.06 17.69 -17.65
N GLU A 600 -30.27 18.18 -16.68
CA GLU A 600 -28.81 18.18 -16.74
C GLU A 600 -28.25 17.04 -15.93
N GLY A 601 -27.14 16.45 -16.39
CA GLY A 601 -26.49 15.31 -15.72
C GLY A 601 -26.06 15.64 -14.29
N VAL A 602 -25.99 14.65 -13.45
CA VAL A 602 -25.58 14.74 -12.03
C VAL A 602 -24.09 14.49 -11.92
N SER A 603 -23.36 15.47 -11.40
CA SER A 603 -21.92 15.29 -11.11
C SER A 603 -21.72 14.34 -9.95
N LEU A 604 -20.83 13.36 -10.14
CA LEU A 604 -20.41 12.41 -9.09
C LEU A 604 -19.02 12.76 -8.54
N ARG A 605 -18.45 13.92 -8.87
CA ARG A 605 -17.09 14.30 -8.44
C ARG A 605 -16.90 14.30 -6.93
N ASP A 606 -17.97 14.57 -6.18
CA ASP A 606 -17.95 14.59 -4.70
C ASP A 606 -18.31 13.24 -4.07
N VAL A 607 -18.53 12.19 -4.85
CA VAL A 607 -18.79 10.85 -4.35
C VAL A 607 -17.42 10.16 -4.13
N PRO A 608 -17.16 9.52 -3.00
CA PRO A 608 -15.89 8.83 -2.75
C PRO A 608 -15.51 7.84 -3.87
N ALA A 609 -14.22 7.73 -4.17
CA ALA A 609 -13.72 6.75 -5.14
C ALA A 609 -14.10 5.33 -4.73
N GLY A 610 -14.50 4.50 -5.69
CA GLY A 610 -14.92 3.14 -5.47
C GLY A 610 -16.14 2.76 -6.31
N ILE A 611 -16.72 1.60 -6.02
CA ILE A 611 -17.92 1.13 -6.73
C ILE A 611 -19.16 1.62 -6.00
N CYS A 612 -20.07 2.27 -6.71
CA CYS A 612 -21.40 2.60 -6.21
C CYS A 612 -22.49 2.10 -7.17
N VAL A 613 -23.72 1.99 -6.65
CA VAL A 613 -24.90 1.60 -7.43
C VAL A 613 -25.84 2.80 -7.50
N ALA A 614 -26.10 3.30 -8.69
CA ALA A 614 -27.14 4.30 -8.93
C ALA A 614 -28.47 3.61 -9.21
N VAL A 615 -29.51 3.97 -8.49
CA VAL A 615 -30.87 3.45 -8.68
C VAL A 615 -31.79 4.58 -9.09
N ALA A 616 -32.44 4.42 -10.25
CA ALA A 616 -33.41 5.37 -10.79
C ALA A 616 -34.83 5.05 -10.34
N TYR A 617 -35.60 6.09 -10.00
CA TYR A 617 -37.00 5.99 -9.61
C TYR A 617 -37.88 6.90 -10.43
N SER A 618 -39.10 6.46 -10.73
CA SER A 618 -40.15 7.30 -11.35
C SER A 618 -40.74 8.28 -10.34
N ARG A 619 -41.60 9.22 -10.81
CA ARG A 619 -42.39 10.13 -9.96
C ARG A 619 -43.32 9.41 -8.97
N SER A 620 -43.77 8.21 -9.30
CA SER A 620 -44.56 7.36 -8.41
C SER A 620 -43.75 6.58 -7.40
N GLY A 621 -42.40 6.75 -7.35
CA GLY A 621 -41.48 6.02 -6.48
C GLY A 621 -41.15 4.62 -6.96
N LYS A 622 -41.59 4.19 -8.15
CA LYS A 622 -41.26 2.90 -8.74
C LYS A 622 -39.80 2.90 -9.21
N ARG A 623 -39.02 1.89 -8.83
CA ARG A 623 -37.67 1.66 -9.36
C ARG A 623 -37.74 1.40 -10.86
N LEU A 624 -36.96 2.13 -11.63
CA LEU A 624 -36.91 2.03 -13.11
C LEU A 624 -35.68 1.25 -13.55
N ALA A 625 -34.52 1.55 -12.98
CA ALA A 625 -33.26 0.93 -13.35
C ALA A 625 -32.23 1.00 -12.21
N SER A 626 -31.16 0.24 -12.34
CA SER A 626 -29.95 0.43 -11.54
C SER A 626 -28.71 0.28 -12.42
N LEU A 627 -27.72 1.10 -12.15
CA LEU A 627 -26.44 1.12 -12.87
C LEU A 627 -25.31 1.04 -11.85
N ARG A 628 -24.39 0.09 -12.03
CA ARG A 628 -23.17 0.02 -11.24
C ARG A 628 -22.14 0.98 -11.84
N ILE A 629 -21.57 1.81 -11.01
CA ILE A 629 -20.61 2.83 -11.39
C ILE A 629 -19.31 2.55 -10.68
N ALA A 630 -18.25 2.33 -11.42
CA ALA A 630 -16.89 2.32 -10.91
C ALA A 630 -16.29 3.72 -11.09
N ARG A 631 -15.71 4.26 -10.02
CA ARG A 631 -15.13 5.61 -10.01
C ARG A 631 -13.69 5.58 -9.50
#